data_440547baf22beb924726dc4d7bd79c1a
#
_entry.id   440547baf22beb924726dc4d7bd79c1a
#
_cell.length_a   1.000
_cell.length_b   1.000
_cell.length_c   1.000
_cell.angle_alpha   90.00
_cell.angle_beta   90.00
_cell.angle_gamma   90.00
#
_symmetry.space_group_name_H-M   'P 1'
#
loop_
_entity.id
_entity.type
_entity.pdbx_description
1 polymer ?
#
loop_
_entity_poly.entity_id
_entity_poly.type
_entity_poly.pdbx_seq_one_letter_code
_entity_poly.pdbx_strand_id
1 'polypeptide(L)'
;MINEYQEYAISKFLKRYDYNAVLEILEECGVISGDLYFLTMSCAYSINFNFDKSLECILKVSEKNLNKEGISNIKSNLENLKNGHPEEILSELIENIKIQIINKEYIDFLGRLYRVKESLLKYIFVTTKEGATKDVNMNSYSLSKKNILYLLKKKYNIYNSNLMHGINNYVNRYLKKDNKLEKAIKILNNQRLENLMHLRNDSPIGHGFKGVSKEEIEEIYANPLDVMQDLVKTCELLNLEIKTDKYDNINEFIIHMLGRKENYY
;
A
#
# COMPACT_ATOMS: atom_id res chain seq x y z
N MET A 1 -13.08 30.85 -7.73
CA MET A 1 -11.73 30.94 -8.35
C MET A 1 -10.72 30.72 -7.23
N ILE A 2 -9.81 29.78 -7.39
CA ILE A 2 -8.79 29.45 -6.38
C ILE A 2 -7.77 30.60 -6.32
N ASN A 3 -7.49 31.13 -5.14
CA ASN A 3 -6.52 32.20 -4.92
C ASN A 3 -5.16 31.61 -4.45
N GLU A 4 -4.11 32.44 -4.42
CA GLU A 4 -2.74 32.01 -4.08
C GLU A 4 -2.63 31.35 -2.68
N TYR A 5 -3.41 31.81 -1.69
CA TYR A 5 -3.42 31.22 -0.34
C TYR A 5 -4.03 29.81 -0.35
N GLN A 6 -5.10 29.63 -1.15
CA GLN A 6 -5.75 28.32 -1.31
C GLN A 6 -4.86 27.36 -2.10
N GLU A 7 -4.19 27.82 -3.17
CA GLU A 7 -3.18 27.02 -3.90
C GLU A 7 -2.05 26.55 -2.97
N TYR A 8 -1.56 27.47 -2.13
CA TYR A 8 -0.54 27.14 -1.12
C TYR A 8 -1.06 26.10 -0.12
N ALA A 9 -2.28 26.29 0.41
CA ALA A 9 -2.89 25.33 1.35
C ALA A 9 -3.06 23.94 0.69
N ILE A 10 -3.61 23.89 -0.53
CA ILE A 10 -3.74 22.64 -1.30
C ILE A 10 -2.37 21.96 -1.46
N SER A 11 -1.33 22.71 -1.83
CA SER A 11 0.01 22.14 -1.98
C SER A 11 0.57 21.54 -0.68
N LYS A 12 0.22 22.10 0.48
CA LYS A 12 0.59 21.56 1.81
C LYS A 12 -0.16 20.29 2.14
N PHE A 13 -1.46 20.20 1.83
CA PHE A 13 -2.26 19.00 2.05
C PHE A 13 -1.84 17.87 1.10
N LEU A 14 -1.52 18.17 -0.16
CA LEU A 14 -1.00 17.18 -1.11
C LEU A 14 0.32 16.56 -0.64
N LYS A 15 1.23 17.34 -0.01
CA LYS A 15 2.46 16.82 0.59
C LYS A 15 2.22 15.83 1.75
N ARG A 16 1.04 15.84 2.29
CA ARG A 16 0.58 14.92 3.34
C ARG A 16 -0.39 13.86 2.81
N TYR A 17 -0.68 13.89 1.50
CA TYR A 17 -1.67 13.03 0.83
C TYR A 17 -3.07 13.15 1.45
N ASP A 18 -3.39 14.33 2.02
CA ASP A 18 -4.69 14.63 2.59
C ASP A 18 -5.65 15.14 1.52
N TYR A 19 -6.09 14.22 0.68
CA TYR A 19 -6.99 14.54 -0.44
C TYR A 19 -8.37 15.01 0.02
N ASN A 20 -8.82 14.62 1.21
CA ASN A 20 -10.10 15.09 1.74
C ASN A 20 -10.03 16.60 2.05
N ALA A 21 -8.97 17.07 2.71
CA ALA A 21 -8.78 18.50 2.94
C ALA A 21 -8.62 19.29 1.63
N VAL A 22 -7.98 18.69 0.61
CA VAL A 22 -7.92 19.31 -0.72
C VAL A 22 -9.32 19.44 -1.34
N LEU A 23 -10.15 18.38 -1.26
CA LEU A 23 -11.53 18.41 -1.77
C LEU A 23 -12.38 19.46 -1.05
N GLU A 24 -12.27 19.57 0.27
CA GLU A 24 -12.97 20.61 1.04
C GLU A 24 -12.65 22.02 0.54
N ILE A 25 -11.35 22.32 0.30
CA ILE A 25 -10.97 23.63 -0.26
C ILE A 25 -11.52 23.83 -1.68
N LEU A 26 -11.45 22.79 -2.52
CA LEU A 26 -11.98 22.86 -3.88
C LEU A 26 -13.50 23.15 -3.86
N GLU A 27 -14.25 22.46 -3.02
CA GLU A 27 -15.70 22.66 -2.87
C GLU A 27 -16.05 24.05 -2.35
N GLU A 28 -15.32 24.56 -1.36
CA GLU A 28 -15.46 25.95 -0.86
C GLU A 28 -15.17 26.99 -1.97
N CYS A 29 -14.29 26.68 -2.90
CA CYS A 29 -14.01 27.50 -4.09
C CYS A 29 -15.05 27.36 -5.21
N GLY A 30 -16.06 26.49 -5.05
CA GLY A 30 -17.04 26.16 -6.08
C GLY A 30 -16.54 25.20 -7.16
N VAL A 31 -15.39 24.55 -6.95
CA VAL A 31 -14.82 23.54 -7.87
C VAL A 31 -15.33 22.16 -7.45
N ILE A 32 -16.49 21.79 -7.99
CA ILE A 32 -17.20 20.52 -7.66
C ILE A 32 -17.25 19.55 -8.85
N SER A 33 -16.51 19.85 -9.92
CA SER A 33 -16.45 19.03 -11.12
C SER A 33 -15.16 19.33 -11.89
N GLY A 34 -14.93 18.61 -12.99
CA GLY A 34 -13.74 18.75 -13.83
C GLY A 34 -12.56 17.87 -13.38
N ASP A 35 -11.50 17.88 -14.17
CA ASP A 35 -10.39 16.94 -14.05
C ASP A 35 -9.66 17.03 -12.70
N LEU A 36 -9.44 18.25 -12.21
CA LEU A 36 -8.80 18.49 -10.91
C LEU A 36 -9.59 17.85 -9.77
N TYR A 37 -10.91 18.08 -9.74
CA TYR A 37 -11.79 17.54 -8.69
C TYR A 37 -11.88 16.01 -8.74
N PHE A 38 -12.12 15.45 -9.94
CA PHE A 38 -12.27 14.00 -10.08
C PHE A 38 -10.96 13.25 -9.87
N LEU A 39 -9.81 13.80 -10.26
CA LEU A 39 -8.50 13.21 -9.98
C LEU A 39 -8.22 13.18 -8.47
N THR A 40 -8.47 14.30 -7.77
CA THR A 40 -8.31 14.39 -6.31
C THR A 40 -9.25 13.40 -5.59
N MET A 41 -10.51 13.32 -6.01
CA MET A 41 -11.50 12.40 -5.46
C MET A 41 -11.09 10.94 -5.69
N SER A 42 -10.54 10.62 -6.87
CA SER A 42 -10.00 9.29 -7.16
C SER A 42 -8.90 8.91 -6.18
N CYS A 43 -7.96 9.83 -5.90
CA CYS A 43 -6.90 9.59 -4.92
C CYS A 43 -7.47 9.37 -3.51
N ALA A 44 -8.45 10.17 -3.08
CA ALA A 44 -9.11 10.01 -1.78
C ALA A 44 -9.75 8.62 -1.61
N TYR A 45 -10.36 8.08 -2.67
CA TYR A 45 -10.90 6.72 -2.65
C TYR A 45 -9.80 5.66 -2.71
N SER A 46 -8.77 5.85 -3.54
CA SER A 46 -7.71 4.87 -3.74
C SER A 46 -6.89 4.61 -2.47
N ILE A 47 -6.48 5.66 -1.74
CA ILE A 47 -5.73 5.49 -0.47
C ILE A 47 -6.52 4.74 0.61
N ASN A 48 -7.86 4.73 0.47
CA ASN A 48 -8.79 3.98 1.32
C ASN A 48 -9.18 2.61 0.74
N PHE A 49 -8.48 2.14 -0.27
CA PHE A 49 -8.72 0.84 -0.95
C PHE A 49 -10.12 0.71 -1.59
N ASN A 50 -10.79 1.83 -1.88
CA ASN A 50 -12.06 1.83 -2.61
C ASN A 50 -11.80 2.02 -4.12
N PHE A 51 -11.22 0.99 -4.74
CA PHE A 51 -10.77 1.06 -6.13
C PHE A 51 -11.92 1.17 -7.13
N ASP A 52 -13.09 0.66 -6.81
CA ASP A 52 -14.28 0.82 -7.66
C ASP A 52 -14.67 2.30 -7.79
N LYS A 53 -14.84 3.01 -6.67
CA LYS A 53 -15.15 4.44 -6.69
C LYS A 53 -14.01 5.28 -7.24
N SER A 54 -12.76 4.90 -6.96
CA SER A 54 -11.59 5.55 -7.53
C SER A 54 -11.61 5.49 -9.06
N LEU A 55 -11.88 4.31 -9.63
CA LEU A 55 -11.98 4.10 -11.07
C LEU A 55 -13.16 4.90 -11.68
N GLU A 56 -14.33 4.92 -11.02
CA GLU A 56 -15.47 5.74 -11.45
C GLU A 56 -15.12 7.23 -11.56
N CYS A 57 -14.29 7.75 -10.66
CA CYS A 57 -13.81 9.13 -10.71
C CYS A 57 -12.82 9.34 -11.86
N ILE A 58 -11.86 8.43 -12.05
CA ILE A 58 -10.88 8.53 -13.15
C ILE A 58 -11.55 8.50 -14.51
N LEU A 59 -12.62 7.74 -14.68
CA LEU A 59 -13.37 7.71 -15.95
C LEU A 59 -14.05 9.04 -16.30
N LYS A 60 -14.14 9.99 -15.35
CA LYS A 60 -14.66 11.35 -15.58
C LYS A 60 -13.56 12.36 -15.89
N VAL A 61 -12.29 11.99 -15.75
CA VAL A 61 -11.14 12.82 -16.13
C VAL A 61 -10.96 12.77 -17.64
N SER A 62 -10.67 13.92 -18.27
CA SER A 62 -10.50 14.00 -19.72
C SER A 62 -9.31 13.16 -20.20
N GLU A 63 -9.45 12.52 -21.36
CA GLU A 63 -8.36 11.74 -21.98
C GLU A 63 -7.12 12.58 -22.24
N LYS A 64 -7.28 13.88 -22.56
CA LYS A 64 -6.18 14.82 -22.72
C LYS A 64 -5.27 14.87 -21.51
N ASN A 65 -5.84 14.82 -20.30
CA ASN A 65 -5.08 14.83 -19.07
C ASN A 65 -4.62 13.43 -18.66
N LEU A 66 -5.43 12.39 -18.84
CA LEU A 66 -5.03 11.00 -18.55
C LEU A 66 -3.84 10.51 -19.39
N ASN A 67 -3.62 11.08 -20.58
CA ASN A 67 -2.49 10.70 -21.44
C ASN A 67 -1.19 11.46 -21.11
N LYS A 68 -1.16 12.29 -20.04
CA LYS A 68 0.06 12.99 -19.64
C LYS A 68 0.99 12.12 -18.83
N GLU A 69 2.27 12.43 -18.94
CA GLU A 69 3.33 11.81 -18.13
C GLU A 69 3.00 11.93 -16.63
N GLY A 70 3.32 10.90 -15.88
CA GLY A 70 3.04 10.78 -14.44
C GLY A 70 1.67 10.20 -14.09
N ILE A 71 0.64 10.33 -14.95
CA ILE A 71 -0.70 9.81 -14.67
C ILE A 71 -1.26 8.88 -15.76
N SER A 72 -0.55 8.70 -16.88
CA SER A 72 -1.01 7.90 -18.03
C SER A 72 -1.39 6.45 -17.66
N ASN A 73 -0.77 5.90 -16.63
CA ASN A 73 -1.01 4.52 -16.19
C ASN A 73 -2.04 4.40 -15.05
N ILE A 74 -2.63 5.52 -14.56
CA ILE A 74 -3.50 5.49 -13.37
C ILE A 74 -4.74 4.61 -13.58
N LYS A 75 -5.35 4.66 -14.77
CA LYS A 75 -6.53 3.86 -15.10
C LYS A 75 -6.21 2.37 -15.08
N SER A 76 -5.17 1.95 -15.81
CA SER A 76 -4.75 0.53 -15.83
C SER A 76 -4.28 0.05 -14.46
N ASN A 77 -3.60 0.90 -13.67
CA ASN A 77 -3.23 0.59 -12.29
C ASN A 77 -4.47 0.31 -11.43
N LEU A 78 -5.51 1.16 -11.50
CA LEU A 78 -6.76 0.96 -10.76
C LEU A 78 -7.52 -0.30 -11.19
N GLU A 79 -7.53 -0.61 -12.49
CA GLU A 79 -8.11 -1.85 -13.01
C GLU A 79 -7.36 -3.09 -12.47
N ASN A 80 -6.02 -3.04 -12.44
CA ASN A 80 -5.20 -4.10 -11.90
C ASN A 80 -5.39 -4.25 -10.37
N LEU A 81 -5.47 -3.13 -9.62
CA LEU A 81 -5.79 -3.15 -8.19
C LEU A 81 -7.13 -3.82 -7.91
N LYS A 82 -8.17 -3.46 -8.67
CA LYS A 82 -9.49 -4.09 -8.58
C LYS A 82 -9.44 -5.60 -8.88
N ASN A 83 -8.63 -5.99 -9.86
CA ASN A 83 -8.43 -7.38 -10.25
C ASN A 83 -7.48 -8.16 -9.32
N GLY A 84 -6.89 -7.49 -8.30
CA GLY A 84 -6.04 -8.13 -7.30
C GLY A 84 -4.67 -8.55 -7.82
N HIS A 85 -4.11 -7.83 -8.78
CA HIS A 85 -2.74 -8.09 -9.26
C HIS A 85 -1.74 -7.86 -8.14
N PRO A 86 -0.83 -8.82 -7.87
CA PRO A 86 0.06 -8.77 -6.71
C PRO A 86 0.95 -7.52 -6.64
N GLU A 87 1.53 -7.11 -7.76
CA GLU A 87 2.45 -5.98 -7.83
C GLU A 87 1.75 -4.68 -7.46
N GLU A 88 0.57 -4.44 -8.02
CA GLU A 88 -0.21 -3.23 -7.73
C GLU A 88 -0.75 -3.22 -6.30
N ILE A 89 -1.27 -4.35 -5.81
CA ILE A 89 -1.75 -4.44 -4.41
C ILE A 89 -0.62 -4.22 -3.41
N LEU A 90 0.57 -4.80 -3.64
CA LEU A 90 1.71 -4.61 -2.76
C LEU A 90 2.29 -3.20 -2.87
N SER A 91 2.34 -2.62 -4.08
CA SER A 91 2.71 -1.22 -4.30
C SER A 91 1.79 -0.29 -3.51
N GLU A 92 0.47 -0.49 -3.61
CA GLU A 92 -0.53 0.31 -2.89
C GLU A 92 -0.39 0.21 -1.36
N LEU A 93 -0.14 -1.00 -0.84
CA LEU A 93 0.10 -1.22 0.58
C LEU A 93 1.39 -0.53 1.06
N ILE A 94 2.46 -0.55 0.27
CA ILE A 94 3.74 0.09 0.61
C ILE A 94 3.63 1.62 0.51
N GLU A 95 2.94 2.16 -0.50
CA GLU A 95 2.59 3.58 -0.59
C GLU A 95 1.81 4.05 0.66
N ASN A 96 0.85 3.25 1.12
CA ASN A 96 0.11 3.54 2.34
C ASN A 96 1.01 3.58 3.59
N ILE A 97 2.05 2.75 3.67
CA ILE A 97 3.06 2.83 4.75
C ILE A 97 3.76 4.19 4.71
N LYS A 98 4.22 4.65 3.54
CA LYS A 98 4.84 5.96 3.34
C LYS A 98 3.94 7.09 3.84
N ILE A 99 2.67 7.07 3.44
CA ILE A 99 1.67 8.07 3.83
C ILE A 99 1.52 8.14 5.35
N GLN A 100 1.41 7.00 6.04
CA GLN A 100 1.24 6.98 7.50
C GLN A 100 2.51 7.52 8.22
N ILE A 101 3.71 7.19 7.74
CA ILE A 101 4.96 7.70 8.31
C ILE A 101 5.04 9.23 8.13
N ILE A 102 4.74 9.76 6.95
CA ILE A 102 4.76 11.21 6.64
C ILE A 102 3.75 11.96 7.52
N ASN A 103 2.58 11.38 7.75
CA ASN A 103 1.53 11.93 8.59
C ASN A 103 1.77 11.72 10.09
N LYS A 104 2.82 10.97 10.48
CA LYS A 104 3.14 10.62 11.87
C LYS A 104 2.07 9.76 12.55
N GLU A 105 1.31 8.99 11.77
CA GLU A 105 0.28 8.07 12.21
C GLU A 105 0.90 6.68 12.48
N TYR A 106 1.73 6.61 13.55
CA TYR A 106 2.60 5.44 13.78
C TYR A 106 1.85 4.15 14.10
N ILE A 107 0.69 4.25 14.74
CA ILE A 107 -0.15 3.06 15.01
C ILE A 107 -0.68 2.49 13.69
N ASP A 108 -1.19 3.35 12.79
CA ASP A 108 -1.69 2.93 11.49
C ASP A 108 -0.57 2.44 10.57
N PHE A 109 0.60 3.07 10.64
CA PHE A 109 1.83 2.56 10.02
C PHE A 109 2.11 1.10 10.41
N LEU A 110 2.10 0.78 11.69
CA LEU A 110 2.33 -0.60 12.17
C LEU A 110 1.26 -1.57 11.68
N GLY A 111 0.01 -1.12 11.60
CA GLY A 111 -1.09 -1.90 11.03
C GLY A 111 -0.90 -2.20 9.55
N ARG A 112 -0.49 -1.20 8.76
CA ARG A 112 -0.20 -1.37 7.33
C ARG A 112 1.02 -2.27 7.10
N LEU A 113 2.08 -2.08 7.88
CA LEU A 113 3.27 -2.93 7.85
C LEU A 113 2.94 -4.41 8.09
N TYR A 114 2.11 -4.70 9.10
CA TYR A 114 1.62 -6.04 9.36
C TYR A 114 0.91 -6.63 8.13
N ARG A 115 0.07 -5.84 7.45
CA ARG A 115 -0.64 -6.29 6.25
C ARG A 115 0.30 -6.60 5.09
N VAL A 116 1.34 -5.78 4.87
CA VAL A 116 2.34 -6.07 3.83
C VAL A 116 3.07 -7.37 4.15
N LYS A 117 3.57 -7.55 5.39
CA LYS A 117 4.25 -8.78 5.82
C LYS A 117 3.36 -10.01 5.65
N GLU A 118 2.10 -9.91 6.09
CA GLU A 118 1.12 -10.99 5.93
C GLU A 118 0.87 -11.33 4.46
N SER A 119 0.72 -10.31 3.60
CA SER A 119 0.47 -10.47 2.17
C SER A 119 1.64 -11.12 1.44
N LEU A 120 2.87 -10.72 1.76
CA LEU A 120 4.09 -11.33 1.21
C LEU A 120 4.25 -12.79 1.62
N LEU A 121 3.99 -13.13 2.88
CA LEU A 121 4.02 -14.51 3.33
C LEU A 121 2.94 -15.37 2.67
N LYS A 122 1.73 -14.84 2.50
CA LYS A 122 0.65 -15.52 1.75
C LYS A 122 1.06 -15.73 0.29
N TYR A 123 1.63 -14.71 -0.35
CA TYR A 123 2.12 -14.81 -1.72
C TYR A 123 3.17 -15.92 -1.84
N ILE A 124 4.18 -15.94 -0.96
CA ILE A 124 5.19 -16.99 -0.92
C ILE A 124 4.53 -18.38 -0.78
N PHE A 125 3.58 -18.54 0.15
CA PHE A 125 2.90 -19.82 0.33
C PHE A 125 2.15 -20.27 -0.93
N VAL A 126 1.39 -19.37 -1.55
CA VAL A 126 0.55 -19.71 -2.71
C VAL A 126 1.39 -20.02 -3.94
N THR A 127 2.51 -19.32 -4.15
CA THR A 127 3.42 -19.53 -5.29
C THR A 127 4.36 -20.71 -5.15
N THR A 128 4.58 -21.20 -3.91
CA THR A 128 5.53 -22.28 -3.63
C THR A 128 4.90 -23.59 -3.21
N LYS A 129 3.60 -23.61 -2.87
CA LYS A 129 2.90 -24.84 -2.50
C LYS A 129 2.83 -25.81 -3.69
N GLU A 130 2.73 -27.10 -3.41
CA GLU A 130 2.50 -28.14 -4.42
C GLU A 130 1.21 -27.84 -5.21
N GLY A 131 1.31 -27.87 -6.53
CA GLY A 131 0.22 -27.48 -7.45
C GLY A 131 -0.02 -25.95 -7.46
N ALA A 132 1.03 -25.14 -7.22
CA ALA A 132 0.94 -23.68 -7.32
C ALA A 132 0.49 -23.22 -8.71
N THR A 133 -0.37 -22.22 -8.74
CA THR A 133 -0.77 -21.51 -9.97
C THR A 133 0.23 -20.43 -10.30
N LYS A 134 0.49 -20.19 -11.60
CA LYS A 134 1.36 -19.08 -12.03
C LYS A 134 0.69 -17.73 -11.81
N ASP A 135 -0.63 -17.66 -11.95
CA ASP A 135 -1.41 -16.43 -11.83
C ASP A 135 -1.99 -16.32 -10.42
N VAL A 136 -1.41 -15.43 -9.63
CA VAL A 136 -1.87 -15.13 -8.27
C VAL A 136 -2.79 -13.92 -8.32
N ASN A 137 -4.02 -14.11 -7.83
CA ASN A 137 -4.94 -13.00 -7.57
C ASN A 137 -5.05 -12.80 -6.05
N MET A 138 -4.61 -11.62 -5.56
CA MET A 138 -4.56 -11.29 -4.13
C MET A 138 -5.95 -11.24 -3.47
N ASN A 139 -7.02 -11.03 -4.26
CA ASN A 139 -8.40 -11.03 -3.81
C ASN A 139 -9.02 -12.43 -3.78
N SER A 140 -8.29 -13.45 -4.24
CA SER A 140 -8.83 -14.81 -4.34
C SER A 140 -8.99 -15.50 -2.98
N TYR A 141 -9.94 -16.43 -2.89
CA TYR A 141 -10.12 -17.27 -1.70
C TYR A 141 -8.86 -18.08 -1.36
N SER A 142 -8.01 -18.37 -2.34
CA SER A 142 -6.75 -19.11 -2.14
C SER A 142 -5.81 -18.42 -1.15
N LEU A 143 -5.85 -17.09 -1.06
CA LEU A 143 -5.08 -16.27 -0.12
C LEU A 143 -5.84 -15.97 1.19
N SER A 144 -7.05 -16.48 1.37
CA SER A 144 -7.77 -16.30 2.63
C SER A 144 -7.06 -17.03 3.77
N LYS A 145 -7.04 -16.41 4.97
CA LYS A 145 -6.48 -17.03 6.18
C LYS A 145 -7.05 -18.43 6.42
N LYS A 146 -8.38 -18.58 6.25
CA LYS A 146 -9.09 -19.83 6.45
C LYS A 146 -8.57 -20.93 5.52
N ASN A 147 -8.43 -20.64 4.25
CA ASN A 147 -7.96 -21.62 3.25
C ASN A 147 -6.50 -22.01 3.49
N ILE A 148 -5.63 -21.03 3.74
CA ILE A 148 -4.20 -21.32 3.98
C ILE A 148 -4.03 -22.18 5.23
N LEU A 149 -4.67 -21.84 6.35
CA LEU A 149 -4.61 -22.65 7.57
C LEU A 149 -5.16 -24.07 7.36
N TYR A 150 -6.24 -24.21 6.58
CA TYR A 150 -6.76 -25.51 6.20
C TYR A 150 -5.74 -26.34 5.40
N LEU A 151 -5.08 -25.74 4.41
CA LEU A 151 -4.06 -26.42 3.60
C LEU A 151 -2.84 -26.78 4.42
N LEU A 152 -2.37 -25.88 5.29
CA LEU A 152 -1.25 -26.12 6.20
C LEU A 152 -1.53 -27.34 7.10
N LYS A 153 -2.74 -27.43 7.66
CA LYS A 153 -3.16 -28.57 8.46
C LYS A 153 -3.28 -29.86 7.63
N LYS A 154 -4.04 -29.81 6.54
CA LYS A 154 -4.43 -31.02 5.77
C LYS A 154 -3.30 -31.62 4.95
N LYS A 155 -2.48 -30.76 4.30
CA LYS A 155 -1.42 -31.23 3.38
C LYS A 155 -0.05 -31.32 4.04
N TYR A 156 0.23 -30.44 5.03
CA TYR A 156 1.58 -30.26 5.57
C TYR A 156 1.69 -30.63 7.05
N ASN A 157 0.61 -31.09 7.68
CA ASN A 157 0.58 -31.43 9.12
C ASN A 157 1.09 -30.30 10.04
N ILE A 158 0.81 -29.03 9.65
CA ILE A 158 1.15 -27.84 10.42
C ILE A 158 -0.11 -27.34 11.13
N TYR A 159 -0.14 -27.54 12.45
CA TYR A 159 -1.24 -27.16 13.33
C TYR A 159 -0.90 -25.84 14.02
N ASN A 160 -1.27 -24.71 13.43
CA ASN A 160 -1.05 -23.40 14.01
C ASN A 160 -2.28 -22.50 13.75
N SER A 161 -2.71 -21.75 14.78
CA SER A 161 -3.78 -20.75 14.66
C SER A 161 -3.28 -19.40 14.12
N ASN A 162 -1.99 -19.11 14.29
CA ASN A 162 -1.35 -17.93 13.74
C ASN A 162 -0.86 -18.22 12.33
N LEU A 163 -1.40 -17.45 11.37
CA LEU A 163 -1.12 -17.63 9.95
C LEU A 163 0.36 -17.46 9.60
N MET A 164 0.99 -16.39 10.08
CA MET A 164 2.39 -16.11 9.77
C MET A 164 3.33 -17.16 10.32
N HIS A 165 3.12 -17.59 11.57
CA HIS A 165 3.88 -18.71 12.15
C HIS A 165 3.64 -20.02 11.39
N GLY A 166 2.41 -20.27 10.97
CA GLY A 166 2.08 -21.45 10.16
C GLY A 166 2.83 -21.46 8.84
N ILE A 167 2.87 -20.34 8.13
CA ILE A 167 3.60 -20.21 6.87
C ILE A 167 5.12 -20.30 7.09
N ASN A 168 5.66 -19.65 8.11
CA ASN A 168 7.08 -19.77 8.45
C ASN A 168 7.50 -21.24 8.75
N ASN A 169 6.66 -22.00 9.45
CA ASN A 169 6.88 -23.44 9.68
C ASN A 169 6.86 -24.22 8.36
N TYR A 170 5.94 -23.91 7.44
CA TYR A 170 5.90 -24.50 6.12
C TYR A 170 7.18 -24.21 5.33
N VAL A 171 7.58 -22.96 5.28
CA VAL A 171 8.79 -22.52 4.59
C VAL A 171 10.04 -23.26 5.13
N ASN A 172 10.17 -23.38 6.45
CA ASN A 172 11.32 -24.01 7.07
C ASN A 172 11.39 -25.52 6.85
N ARG A 173 10.24 -26.19 6.77
CA ARG A 173 10.18 -27.67 6.68
C ARG A 173 10.11 -28.21 5.25
N TYR A 174 9.45 -27.51 4.35
CA TYR A 174 9.04 -28.07 3.06
C TYR A 174 9.67 -27.38 1.85
N LEU A 175 10.17 -26.14 1.98
CA LEU A 175 10.76 -25.46 0.84
C LEU A 175 12.25 -25.75 0.70
N LYS A 176 12.62 -26.20 -0.51
CA LYS A 176 14.01 -26.08 -0.96
C LYS A 176 14.25 -24.61 -1.27
N LYS A 177 15.00 -23.95 -0.41
CA LYS A 177 15.26 -22.53 -0.52
C LYS A 177 16.29 -22.32 -1.65
N ASP A 178 15.89 -21.62 -2.70
CA ASP A 178 16.86 -20.95 -3.56
C ASP A 178 17.42 -19.71 -2.83
N ASN A 179 18.51 -19.16 -3.35
CA ASN A 179 19.22 -18.05 -2.72
C ASN A 179 18.32 -16.77 -2.61
N LYS A 180 17.39 -16.55 -3.57
CA LYS A 180 16.49 -15.38 -3.57
C LYS A 180 15.41 -15.53 -2.51
N LEU A 181 14.71 -16.66 -2.49
CA LEU A 181 13.65 -16.93 -1.52
C LEU A 181 14.19 -16.94 -0.09
N GLU A 182 15.38 -17.50 0.13
CA GLU A 182 16.01 -17.49 1.45
C GLU A 182 16.31 -16.07 1.94
N LYS A 183 16.83 -15.21 1.06
CA LYS A 183 17.08 -13.79 1.36
C LYS A 183 15.77 -13.04 1.66
N ALA A 184 14.72 -13.25 0.84
CA ALA A 184 13.41 -12.63 1.07
C ALA A 184 12.84 -13.00 2.45
N ILE A 185 12.87 -14.27 2.81
CA ILE A 185 12.40 -14.75 4.12
C ILE A 185 13.24 -14.20 5.26
N LYS A 186 14.57 -14.11 5.08
CA LYS A 186 15.47 -13.54 6.09
C LYS A 186 15.17 -12.06 6.34
N ILE A 187 14.83 -11.29 5.30
CA ILE A 187 14.40 -9.89 5.46
C ILE A 187 13.07 -9.84 6.22
N LEU A 188 12.06 -10.62 5.81
CA LEU A 188 10.73 -10.62 6.45
C LEU A 188 10.75 -11.05 7.93
N ASN A 189 11.75 -11.84 8.33
CA ASN A 189 11.93 -12.33 9.71
C ASN A 189 13.14 -11.69 10.40
N ASN A 190 13.63 -10.55 9.93
CA ASN A 190 14.72 -9.84 10.61
C ASN A 190 14.25 -9.25 11.95
N GLN A 191 15.19 -9.02 12.87
CA GLN A 191 14.87 -8.57 14.23
C GLN A 191 14.19 -7.19 14.23
N ARG A 192 14.52 -6.30 13.28
CA ARG A 192 13.91 -4.97 13.18
C ARG A 192 12.42 -5.08 12.88
N LEU A 193 12.04 -5.87 11.87
CA LEU A 193 10.62 -6.08 11.54
C LEU A 193 9.88 -6.82 12.67
N GLU A 194 10.52 -7.78 13.35
CA GLU A 194 9.92 -8.44 14.51
C GLU A 194 9.68 -7.45 15.67
N ASN A 195 10.62 -6.54 15.94
CA ASN A 195 10.45 -5.51 16.97
C ASN A 195 9.26 -4.58 16.63
N LEU A 196 9.09 -4.17 15.34
CA LEU A 196 7.91 -3.41 14.92
C LEU A 196 6.61 -4.22 15.09
N MET A 197 6.64 -5.54 14.85
CA MET A 197 5.48 -6.41 15.11
C MET A 197 5.14 -6.51 16.60
N HIS A 198 6.14 -6.47 17.49
CA HIS A 198 5.91 -6.39 18.94
C HIS A 198 5.24 -5.06 19.32
N LEU A 199 5.75 -3.91 18.84
CA LEU A 199 5.11 -2.62 19.05
C LEU A 199 3.66 -2.60 18.55
N ARG A 200 3.41 -3.20 17.37
CA ARG A 200 2.06 -3.34 16.82
C ARG A 200 1.15 -4.14 17.76
N ASN A 201 1.64 -5.25 18.33
CA ASN A 201 0.84 -6.11 19.20
C ASN A 201 0.50 -5.43 20.53
N ASP A 202 1.40 -4.59 21.05
CA ASP A 202 1.20 -3.82 22.29
C ASP A 202 0.30 -2.59 22.08
N SER A 203 0.07 -2.18 20.85
CA SER A 203 -0.75 -1.00 20.49
C SER A 203 -2.24 -1.34 20.30
N PRO A 204 -3.14 -0.33 20.25
CA PRO A 204 -4.58 -0.53 20.05
C PRO A 204 -4.96 -1.26 18.76
N ILE A 205 -4.14 -1.20 17.70
CA ILE A 205 -4.36 -1.96 16.45
C ILE A 205 -4.00 -3.45 16.60
N GLY A 206 -3.31 -3.80 17.68
CA GLY A 206 -3.05 -5.17 18.10
C GLY A 206 -4.04 -5.65 19.14
N HIS A 207 -3.54 -5.91 20.32
CA HIS A 207 -4.31 -6.39 21.46
C HIS A 207 -3.98 -5.62 22.75
N GLY A 208 -3.09 -4.63 22.66
CA GLY A 208 -2.66 -3.78 23.78
C GLY A 208 -3.30 -2.38 23.72
N PHE A 209 -2.79 -1.49 24.58
CA PHE A 209 -3.27 -0.12 24.71
C PHE A 209 -2.10 0.88 24.74
N LYS A 210 -0.88 0.43 24.40
CA LYS A 210 0.31 1.28 24.42
C LYS A 210 0.30 2.22 23.21
N GLY A 211 0.52 3.53 23.45
CA GLY A 211 0.81 4.48 22.39
C GLY A 211 2.14 4.14 21.71
N VAL A 212 2.32 4.62 20.49
CA VAL A 212 3.56 4.44 19.72
C VAL A 212 4.10 5.81 19.35
N SER A 213 5.34 6.09 19.72
CA SER A 213 6.02 7.35 19.42
C SER A 213 6.97 7.21 18.23
N LYS A 214 7.38 8.36 17.69
CA LYS A 214 8.40 8.44 16.64
C LYS A 214 9.72 7.83 17.11
N GLU A 215 10.11 8.17 18.33
CA GLU A 215 11.37 7.77 18.96
C GLU A 215 11.47 6.24 19.05
N GLU A 216 10.39 5.56 19.47
CA GLU A 216 10.35 4.09 19.52
C GLU A 216 10.53 3.44 18.13
N ILE A 217 10.00 4.07 17.06
CA ILE A 217 10.24 3.60 15.70
C ILE A 217 11.68 3.86 15.28
N GLU A 218 12.22 5.06 15.60
CA GLU A 218 13.60 5.47 15.25
C GLU A 218 14.67 4.67 15.99
N GLU A 219 14.38 4.14 17.18
CA GLU A 219 15.26 3.17 17.86
C GLU A 219 15.42 1.86 17.07
N ILE A 220 14.42 1.47 16.27
CA ILE A 220 14.42 0.24 15.47
C ILE A 220 14.95 0.52 14.06
N TYR A 221 14.46 1.59 13.44
CA TYR A 221 14.88 2.10 12.14
C TYR A 221 15.22 3.59 12.30
N ALA A 222 16.50 3.93 12.23
CA ALA A 222 16.98 5.33 12.38
C ALA A 222 16.21 6.32 11.49
N ASN A 223 15.80 5.88 10.30
CA ASN A 223 14.80 6.54 9.47
C ASN A 223 13.62 5.57 9.28
N PRO A 224 12.40 5.91 9.75
CA PRO A 224 11.21 5.05 9.58
C PRO A 224 10.92 4.66 8.13
N LEU A 225 11.27 5.50 7.15
CA LEU A 225 11.10 5.20 5.72
C LEU A 225 12.00 4.05 5.23
N ASP A 226 13.08 3.71 5.93
CA ASP A 226 13.98 2.63 5.52
C ASP A 226 13.29 1.24 5.58
N VAL A 227 12.20 1.11 6.33
CA VAL A 227 11.38 -0.12 6.31
C VAL A 227 10.86 -0.41 4.91
N MET A 228 10.59 0.62 4.11
CA MET A 228 10.11 0.45 2.73
C MET A 228 11.19 -0.19 1.84
N GLN A 229 12.47 0.15 2.06
CA GLN A 229 13.57 -0.46 1.31
C GLN A 229 13.65 -1.98 1.57
N ASP A 230 13.48 -2.42 2.83
CA ASP A 230 13.43 -3.84 3.19
C ASP A 230 12.25 -4.55 2.49
N LEU A 231 11.08 -3.90 2.43
CA LEU A 231 9.87 -4.45 1.78
C LEU A 231 10.01 -4.51 0.25
N VAL A 232 10.45 -3.43 -0.38
CA VAL A 232 10.71 -3.37 -1.83
C VAL A 232 11.76 -4.41 -2.22
N LYS A 233 12.84 -4.51 -1.45
CA LYS A 233 13.88 -5.53 -1.67
C LYS A 233 13.33 -6.95 -1.56
N THR A 234 12.42 -7.19 -0.63
CA THR A 234 11.74 -8.49 -0.50
C THR A 234 10.91 -8.80 -1.76
N CYS A 235 10.16 -7.81 -2.26
CA CYS A 235 9.36 -7.96 -3.48
C CYS A 235 10.25 -8.25 -4.71
N GLU A 236 11.35 -7.51 -4.89
CA GLU A 236 12.33 -7.76 -5.98
C GLU A 236 12.89 -9.18 -5.95
N LEU A 237 13.21 -9.69 -4.74
CA LEU A 237 13.70 -11.07 -4.57
C LEU A 237 12.63 -12.11 -4.92
N LEU A 238 11.35 -11.75 -4.84
CA LEU A 238 10.21 -12.55 -5.27
C LEU A 238 9.82 -12.32 -6.74
N ASN A 239 10.61 -11.55 -7.49
CA ASN A 239 10.38 -11.12 -8.88
C ASN A 239 9.06 -10.32 -9.03
N LEU A 240 8.74 -9.46 -8.07
CA LEU A 240 7.62 -8.51 -8.10
C LEU A 240 8.18 -7.10 -8.29
N GLU A 241 7.64 -6.38 -9.28
CA GLU A 241 7.98 -4.97 -9.54
C GLU A 241 7.09 -4.06 -8.70
N ILE A 242 7.71 -3.25 -7.81
CA ILE A 242 6.99 -2.37 -6.89
C ILE A 242 7.23 -0.91 -7.28
N LYS A 243 6.15 -0.13 -7.32
CA LYS A 243 6.15 1.31 -7.59
C LYS A 243 5.72 2.05 -6.32
N THR A 244 6.51 3.03 -5.90
CA THR A 244 6.31 3.78 -4.65
C THR A 244 6.23 5.29 -4.85
N ASP A 245 5.86 5.72 -6.06
CA ASP A 245 5.82 7.11 -6.49
C ASP A 245 4.47 7.54 -7.12
N LYS A 246 3.47 6.63 -7.11
CA LYS A 246 2.17 6.88 -7.74
C LYS A 246 1.54 8.18 -7.27
N TYR A 247 1.42 8.35 -5.97
CA TYR A 247 0.77 9.54 -5.40
C TYR A 247 1.64 10.78 -5.52
N ASP A 248 2.97 10.66 -5.51
CA ASP A 248 3.87 11.78 -5.73
C ASP A 248 3.68 12.34 -7.15
N ASN A 249 3.68 11.47 -8.16
CA ASN A 249 3.46 11.84 -9.55
C ASN A 249 2.08 12.50 -9.76
N ILE A 250 1.04 11.97 -9.12
CA ILE A 250 -0.31 12.55 -9.19
C ILE A 250 -0.34 13.91 -8.49
N ASN A 251 0.29 14.05 -7.34
CA ASN A 251 0.35 15.31 -6.60
C ASN A 251 1.07 16.41 -7.39
N GLU A 252 2.20 16.09 -8.02
CA GLU A 252 2.90 17.00 -8.92
C GLU A 252 2.00 17.44 -10.07
N PHE A 253 1.25 16.50 -10.66
CA PHE A 253 0.32 16.82 -11.73
C PHE A 253 -0.83 17.72 -11.25
N ILE A 254 -1.42 17.46 -10.09
CA ILE A 254 -2.45 18.31 -9.47
C ILE A 254 -1.91 19.73 -9.23
N ILE A 255 -0.71 19.87 -8.67
CA ILE A 255 -0.06 21.17 -8.44
C ILE A 255 0.15 21.91 -9.77
N HIS A 256 0.55 21.19 -10.82
CA HIS A 256 0.72 21.77 -12.13
C HIS A 256 -0.60 22.26 -12.75
N MET A 257 -1.71 21.54 -12.51
CA MET A 257 -3.05 21.97 -12.96
C MET A 257 -3.49 23.27 -12.26
N LEU A 258 -3.21 23.40 -10.96
CA LEU A 258 -3.54 24.60 -10.16
C LEU A 258 -2.80 25.84 -10.69
N GLY A 259 -1.50 25.72 -10.99
CA GLY A 259 -0.67 26.84 -11.49
C GLY A 259 -1.02 27.27 -12.94
N ARG A 260 -1.73 26.46 -13.70
CA ARG A 260 -2.30 26.85 -14.98
C ARG A 260 -3.62 27.56 -14.74
N LYS A 261 -3.70 28.87 -15.01
CA LYS A 261 -4.96 29.63 -15.10
C LYS A 261 -5.81 29.18 -16.31
N GLU A 262 -5.86 27.87 -16.59
CA GLU A 262 -6.71 27.29 -17.62
C GLU A 262 -8.10 27.10 -17.04
N ASN A 263 -9.09 27.71 -17.71
CA ASN A 263 -10.51 27.71 -17.44
C ASN A 263 -11.03 26.41 -16.82
N TYR A 264 -11.39 26.47 -15.54
CA TYR A 264 -12.13 25.43 -14.82
C TYR A 264 -13.64 25.50 -15.19
N TYR A 265 -13.98 25.42 -16.51
CA TYR A 265 -15.36 25.38 -17.03
C TYR A 265 -15.64 24.03 -17.70
#